data_1639035452e6045e7f4055884ed3f0e2
#
_entry.id   1639035452e6045e7f4055884ed3f0e2
#
_cell.length_a   1.000
_cell.length_b   1.000
_cell.length_c   1.000
_cell.angle_alpha   90.00
_cell.angle_beta   90.00
_cell.angle_gamma   90.00
#
_symmetry.space_group_name_H-M   'P 1'
#
loop_
_entity.id
_entity.type
_entity.pdbx_description
1 polymer ?
#
loop_
_entity_poly.entity_id
_entity_poly.type
_entity_poly.pdbx_seq_one_letter_code
_entity_poly.pdbx_strand_id
1 'polypeptide(L)'
;DVTTEENVVEHYVLHLTRKSIDDSLKTVKVTYGSNVYTPTAENRVMDEETGATADVYVVKLDTPGNVPFTNKTYVDILIEANDIYTLVNADSPTATDPTSANSDKWTATNVLLDGEELTIYEIKSKAADLETIKVSYLYIYKKSDNANLETFTATYNDGGTETTVEAGKDINGKYQLWIPSDVTTVDLEAIASTLLAEVQIDDNTSSLHNNVYKNFTITGKNTINVMIKSSLNTTAEYKININRLNLDLEAVQAGPYSGGNLSNALWDSTRNAYVVRLDPQTDDLPSAIASVLAKDANNYIRIGHLTRPEKPTQGSMTDEQYAAALAQYEKEVAAYETAAANDYSATDASVVWDGGWRQTSNLSYK
;
A
#
# COMPACT_ATOMS: atom_id res chain seq x y z
N ASP A 1 -35.15 -61.44 11.01
CA ASP A 1 -36.45 -62.04 11.37
C ASP A 1 -36.39 -62.51 12.81
N VAL A 2 -37.40 -62.22 13.56
CA VAL A 2 -37.60 -62.76 14.92
C VAL A 2 -38.87 -63.62 14.90
N THR A 3 -38.74 -64.90 15.27
CA THR A 3 -39.84 -65.80 15.34
C THR A 3 -40.21 -66.12 16.76
N THR A 4 -41.49 -66.02 17.13
CA THR A 4 -41.96 -66.32 18.47
C THR A 4 -42.19 -67.84 18.56
N GLU A 5 -42.40 -68.40 19.77
CA GLU A 5 -42.75 -69.82 20.01
C GLU A 5 -44.06 -70.23 19.31
N GLU A 6 -44.90 -69.26 18.95
CA GLU A 6 -46.14 -69.40 18.21
C GLU A 6 -45.96 -69.33 16.67
N ASN A 7 -44.74 -69.36 16.16
CA ASN A 7 -44.34 -69.14 14.76
C ASN A 7 -44.81 -67.81 14.09
N VAL A 8 -45.06 -66.82 14.87
CA VAL A 8 -45.27 -65.46 14.33
C VAL A 8 -43.92 -64.88 13.96
N VAL A 9 -43.75 -64.57 12.66
CA VAL A 9 -42.49 -63.97 12.15
C VAL A 9 -42.69 -62.48 11.93
N GLU A 10 -41.90 -61.72 12.64
CA GLU A 10 -41.76 -60.26 12.37
C GLU A 10 -40.49 -60.01 11.59
N HIS A 11 -40.61 -59.20 10.54
CA HIS A 11 -39.50 -58.78 9.72
C HIS A 11 -39.01 -57.44 10.11
N TYR A 12 -37.75 -57.42 10.49
CA TYR A 12 -37.07 -56.15 10.79
C TYR A 12 -36.03 -55.87 9.69
N VAL A 13 -36.02 -54.65 9.14
CA VAL A 13 -35.03 -54.21 8.19
C VAL A 13 -34.05 -53.31 8.91
N LEU A 14 -32.81 -53.73 9.02
CA LEU A 14 -31.73 -52.91 9.51
C LEU A 14 -31.06 -52.16 8.36
N HIS A 15 -31.23 -50.86 8.30
CA HIS A 15 -30.49 -50.02 7.39
C HIS A 15 -29.15 -49.58 8.02
N LEU A 16 -28.07 -50.03 7.43
CA LEU A 16 -26.71 -49.62 7.83
C LEU A 16 -26.26 -48.55 6.88
N THR A 17 -26.04 -47.37 7.42
CA THR A 17 -25.42 -46.25 6.68
C THR A 17 -24.02 -46.05 7.20
N ARG A 18 -23.07 -45.93 6.28
CA ARG A 18 -21.68 -45.50 6.62
C ARG A 18 -21.67 -43.99 6.75
N LYS A 19 -21.04 -43.47 7.81
CA LYS A 19 -20.77 -42.03 7.91
C LYS A 19 -19.90 -41.61 6.72
N SER A 20 -20.26 -40.50 6.10
CA SER A 20 -19.50 -39.88 5.04
C SER A 20 -18.51 -38.89 5.61
N ILE A 21 -17.36 -38.78 4.99
CA ILE A 21 -16.36 -37.73 5.22
C ILE A 21 -16.49 -36.61 4.17
N ASP A 22 -17.54 -36.66 3.34
CA ASP A 22 -17.76 -35.64 2.30
C ASP A 22 -18.25 -34.34 2.94
N ASP A 23 -17.39 -33.34 2.97
CA ASP A 23 -17.65 -31.99 3.42
C ASP A 23 -17.83 -30.99 2.28
N SER A 24 -17.95 -31.51 1.05
CA SER A 24 -18.08 -30.67 -0.15
C SER A 24 -19.47 -30.03 -0.27
N LEU A 25 -19.51 -28.88 -0.94
CA LEU A 25 -20.73 -28.16 -1.23
C LEU A 25 -21.27 -28.58 -2.63
N LYS A 26 -22.54 -28.89 -2.72
CA LYS A 26 -23.27 -29.19 -3.95
C LYS A 26 -23.71 -27.90 -4.65
N THR A 27 -24.19 -26.95 -3.87
CA THR A 27 -24.78 -25.73 -4.39
C THR A 27 -24.40 -24.57 -3.53
N VAL A 28 -23.87 -23.51 -4.17
CA VAL A 28 -23.82 -22.16 -3.63
C VAL A 28 -24.60 -21.29 -4.60
N LYS A 29 -25.65 -20.63 -4.13
CA LYS A 29 -26.55 -19.85 -4.95
C LYS A 29 -26.86 -18.51 -4.30
N VAL A 30 -26.75 -17.43 -5.09
CA VAL A 30 -27.15 -16.08 -4.70
C VAL A 30 -28.23 -15.63 -5.66
N THR A 31 -29.31 -15.06 -5.14
CA THR A 31 -30.41 -14.52 -5.94
C THR A 31 -30.52 -13.02 -5.68
N TYR A 32 -30.49 -12.23 -6.76
CA TYR A 32 -30.70 -10.77 -6.72
C TYR A 32 -31.79 -10.42 -7.72
N GLY A 33 -32.95 -9.98 -7.20
CA GLY A 33 -34.13 -9.76 -8.02
C GLY A 33 -34.55 -11.04 -8.76
N SER A 34 -34.57 -10.99 -10.09
CA SER A 34 -34.85 -12.15 -10.95
C SER A 34 -33.58 -12.94 -11.35
N ASN A 35 -32.40 -12.42 -11.05
CA ASN A 35 -31.14 -13.05 -11.44
C ASN A 35 -30.71 -14.08 -10.41
N VAL A 36 -30.28 -15.24 -10.91
CA VAL A 36 -29.77 -16.34 -10.09
C VAL A 36 -28.32 -16.61 -10.48
N TYR A 37 -27.42 -16.57 -9.50
CA TYR A 37 -25.99 -16.81 -9.64
C TYR A 37 -25.65 -18.12 -8.95
N THR A 38 -25.00 -19.03 -9.67
CA THR A 38 -24.53 -20.34 -9.18
C THR A 38 -23.03 -20.45 -9.47
N PRO A 39 -22.17 -19.81 -8.67
CA PRO A 39 -20.73 -19.83 -8.90
C PRO A 39 -20.17 -21.24 -8.71
N THR A 40 -19.09 -21.55 -9.43
CA THR A 40 -18.24 -22.72 -9.16
C THR A 40 -17.13 -22.33 -8.20
N ALA A 41 -16.65 -23.31 -7.42
CA ALA A 41 -15.52 -23.09 -6.53
C ALA A 41 -14.23 -22.84 -7.31
N GLU A 42 -13.47 -21.85 -6.88
CA GLU A 42 -12.10 -21.61 -7.29
C GLU A 42 -11.20 -21.88 -6.08
N ASN A 43 -10.19 -22.74 -6.22
CA ASN A 43 -9.22 -22.93 -5.14
C ASN A 43 -8.26 -21.75 -5.13
N ARG A 44 -8.22 -21.01 -4.02
CA ARG A 44 -7.37 -19.81 -3.86
C ARG A 44 -6.45 -19.95 -2.66
N VAL A 45 -5.24 -19.42 -2.79
CA VAL A 45 -4.35 -19.23 -1.64
C VAL A 45 -4.92 -18.13 -0.77
N MET A 46 -5.19 -18.44 0.49
CA MET A 46 -5.77 -17.53 1.48
C MET A 46 -4.70 -16.93 2.40
N ASP A 47 -3.55 -17.59 2.48
CA ASP A 47 -2.41 -17.17 3.28
C ASP A 47 -1.13 -17.51 2.49
N GLU A 48 -0.42 -16.48 2.05
CA GLU A 48 0.81 -16.61 1.25
C GLU A 48 1.98 -17.18 2.06
N GLU A 49 2.02 -16.97 3.37
CA GLU A 49 3.11 -17.46 4.23
C GLU A 49 3.00 -18.95 4.45
N THR A 50 1.79 -19.45 4.68
CA THR A 50 1.54 -20.88 4.94
C THR A 50 1.19 -21.68 3.68
N GLY A 51 0.81 -21.00 2.60
CA GLY A 51 0.27 -21.61 1.39
C GLY A 51 -1.11 -22.23 1.60
N ALA A 52 -1.81 -21.87 2.67
CA ALA A 52 -3.14 -22.40 2.95
C ALA A 52 -4.13 -22.00 1.86
N THR A 53 -4.90 -22.97 1.35
CA THR A 53 -5.88 -22.75 0.28
C THR A 53 -7.29 -22.99 0.78
N ALA A 54 -8.27 -22.32 0.17
CA ALA A 54 -9.68 -22.56 0.38
C ALA A 54 -10.46 -22.48 -0.93
N ASP A 55 -11.63 -23.12 -0.95
CA ASP A 55 -12.59 -22.95 -2.02
C ASP A 55 -13.28 -21.59 -1.89
N VAL A 56 -13.23 -20.78 -2.94
CA VAL A 56 -13.85 -19.46 -3.00
C VAL A 56 -14.90 -19.45 -4.11
N TYR A 57 -16.12 -19.09 -3.77
CA TYR A 57 -17.24 -18.92 -4.67
C TYR A 57 -17.41 -17.43 -4.96
N VAL A 58 -17.29 -17.02 -6.23
CA VAL A 58 -17.31 -15.60 -6.60
C VAL A 58 -18.59 -15.26 -7.35
N VAL A 59 -19.34 -14.31 -6.83
CA VAL A 59 -20.52 -13.74 -7.47
C VAL A 59 -20.28 -12.27 -7.77
N LYS A 60 -20.49 -11.88 -9.03
CA LYS A 60 -20.46 -10.48 -9.46
C LYS A 60 -21.90 -10.10 -9.82
N LEU A 61 -22.55 -9.34 -8.95
CA LEU A 61 -23.94 -8.94 -9.16
C LEU A 61 -24.05 -7.93 -10.30
N ASP A 62 -24.98 -8.15 -11.19
CA ASP A 62 -25.34 -7.26 -12.28
C ASP A 62 -26.64 -6.52 -11.99
N THR A 63 -26.71 -5.25 -12.32
CA THR A 63 -27.95 -4.49 -12.36
C THR A 63 -28.54 -4.43 -13.77
N PRO A 64 -29.85 -4.52 -13.94
CA PRO A 64 -30.48 -4.27 -15.24
C PRO A 64 -30.08 -2.89 -15.78
N GLY A 65 -29.58 -2.84 -17.02
CA GLY A 65 -29.22 -1.59 -17.69
C GLY A 65 -27.93 -0.94 -17.21
N ASN A 66 -27.03 -1.68 -16.53
CA ASN A 66 -25.74 -1.15 -16.01
C ASN A 66 -25.92 0.10 -15.11
N VAL A 67 -26.98 0.14 -14.32
CA VAL A 67 -27.18 1.21 -13.34
C VAL A 67 -26.38 0.89 -12.08
N PRO A 68 -25.70 1.86 -11.45
CA PRO A 68 -25.01 1.63 -10.18
C PRO A 68 -25.94 1.09 -9.09
N PHE A 69 -25.40 0.25 -8.21
CA PHE A 69 -26.15 -0.27 -7.07
C PHE A 69 -26.55 0.88 -6.12
N THR A 70 -27.77 0.80 -5.59
CA THR A 70 -28.19 1.67 -4.50
C THR A 70 -27.58 1.19 -3.18
N ASN A 71 -27.52 2.06 -2.16
CA ASN A 71 -26.97 1.73 -0.83
C ASN A 71 -27.71 0.59 -0.11
N LYS A 72 -28.88 0.17 -0.61
CA LYS A 72 -29.67 -0.94 -0.03
C LYS A 72 -29.88 -2.02 -1.08
N THR A 73 -28.94 -2.92 -1.16
CA THR A 73 -29.00 -4.10 -2.03
C THR A 73 -29.30 -5.34 -1.20
N TYR A 74 -30.37 -6.05 -1.53
CA TYR A 74 -30.78 -7.25 -0.82
C TYR A 74 -30.62 -8.49 -1.72
N VAL A 75 -30.11 -9.58 -1.14
CA VAL A 75 -29.96 -10.86 -1.82
C VAL A 75 -30.51 -12.00 -0.98
N ASP A 76 -30.89 -13.10 -1.65
CA ASP A 76 -31.13 -14.37 -1.01
C ASP A 76 -29.95 -15.30 -1.26
N ILE A 77 -29.52 -16.02 -0.25
CA ILE A 77 -28.38 -16.95 -0.32
C ILE A 77 -28.86 -18.35 0.05
N LEU A 78 -28.47 -19.35 -0.75
CA LEU A 78 -28.65 -20.76 -0.44
C LEU A 78 -27.32 -21.47 -0.58
N ILE A 79 -26.95 -22.23 0.44
CA ILE A 79 -25.78 -23.11 0.46
C ILE A 79 -26.27 -24.51 0.80
N GLU A 80 -25.94 -25.51 -0.01
CA GLU A 80 -26.36 -26.92 0.15
C GLU A 80 -25.13 -27.82 0.07
N ALA A 81 -24.98 -28.72 1.05
CA ALA A 81 -23.94 -29.72 1.05
C ALA A 81 -24.23 -30.82 0.05
N ASN A 82 -23.20 -31.53 -0.38
CA ASN A 82 -23.33 -32.68 -1.28
C ASN A 82 -23.91 -33.91 -0.56
N ASP A 83 -23.56 -34.12 0.70
CA ASP A 83 -24.10 -35.19 1.54
C ASP A 83 -25.18 -34.63 2.48
N ILE A 84 -26.32 -35.29 2.54
CA ILE A 84 -27.50 -34.93 3.36
C ILE A 84 -27.21 -34.93 4.87
N TYR A 85 -26.13 -35.58 5.30
CA TYR A 85 -25.72 -35.65 6.72
C TYR A 85 -24.61 -34.64 7.05
N THR A 86 -24.12 -33.89 6.06
CA THR A 86 -23.15 -32.82 6.25
C THR A 86 -23.85 -31.57 6.71
N LEU A 87 -23.41 -31.02 7.82
CA LEU A 87 -23.98 -29.81 8.41
C LEU A 87 -23.29 -28.56 7.82
N VAL A 88 -24.07 -27.56 7.45
CA VAL A 88 -23.58 -26.31 6.87
C VAL A 88 -23.99 -25.13 7.73
N ASN A 89 -23.04 -24.23 7.97
CA ASN A 89 -23.28 -22.91 8.54
C ASN A 89 -22.52 -21.84 7.75
N ALA A 90 -23.10 -20.66 7.64
CA ALA A 90 -22.40 -19.53 7.01
C ALA A 90 -22.78 -18.22 7.72
N ASP A 91 -21.83 -17.29 7.80
CA ASP A 91 -22.03 -15.95 8.35
C ASP A 91 -21.01 -14.97 7.76
N SER A 92 -21.26 -13.69 7.93
CA SER A 92 -20.39 -12.63 7.43
C SER A 92 -19.86 -11.77 8.60
N PRO A 93 -18.56 -11.58 8.73
CA PRO A 93 -17.48 -12.17 7.93
C PRO A 93 -17.05 -13.58 8.39
N THR A 94 -17.47 -14.03 9.58
CA THR A 94 -17.00 -15.29 10.19
C THR A 94 -18.14 -16.13 10.70
N ALA A 95 -18.17 -17.41 10.28
CA ALA A 95 -19.17 -18.40 10.72
C ALA A 95 -18.72 -19.16 11.96
N THR A 96 -19.66 -19.52 12.81
CA THR A 96 -19.41 -20.50 13.88
C THR A 96 -19.40 -21.92 13.32
N ASP A 97 -18.77 -22.85 14.03
CA ASP A 97 -18.74 -24.25 13.65
C ASP A 97 -20.16 -24.83 13.64
N PRO A 98 -20.50 -25.64 12.59
CA PRO A 98 -21.82 -26.28 12.52
C PRO A 98 -22.06 -27.22 13.70
N THR A 99 -23.29 -27.17 14.24
CA THR A 99 -23.77 -28.01 15.35
C THR A 99 -24.94 -28.87 14.88
N SER A 100 -25.44 -29.72 15.73
CA SER A 100 -26.64 -30.55 15.42
C SER A 100 -27.91 -29.73 15.18
N ALA A 101 -27.90 -28.43 15.42
CA ALA A 101 -28.98 -27.51 15.06
C ALA A 101 -28.94 -27.08 13.59
N ASN A 102 -27.83 -27.29 12.91
CA ASN A 102 -27.68 -27.02 11.48
C ASN A 102 -28.15 -28.22 10.64
N SER A 103 -28.31 -28.03 9.35
CA SER A 103 -28.69 -29.07 8.38
C SER A 103 -27.72 -29.07 7.20
N ASP A 104 -28.00 -29.94 6.22
CA ASP A 104 -27.31 -29.97 4.93
C ASP A 104 -27.53 -28.69 4.09
N LYS A 105 -28.40 -27.80 4.56
CA LYS A 105 -28.72 -26.52 3.90
C LYS A 105 -28.67 -25.38 4.87
N TRP A 106 -28.05 -24.30 4.40
CA TRP A 106 -28.10 -22.99 5.04
C TRP A 106 -28.76 -21.99 4.09
N THR A 107 -29.68 -21.19 4.60
CA THR A 107 -30.40 -20.19 3.82
C THR A 107 -30.46 -18.87 4.59
N ALA A 108 -30.25 -17.78 3.87
CA ALA A 108 -30.55 -16.44 4.35
C ALA A 108 -31.35 -15.70 3.30
N THR A 109 -32.44 -15.08 3.70
CA THR A 109 -33.33 -14.35 2.82
C THR A 109 -33.30 -12.86 3.14
N ASN A 110 -33.39 -12.03 2.09
CA ASN A 110 -33.44 -10.59 2.22
C ASN A 110 -32.23 -10.00 2.96
N VAL A 111 -31.05 -10.56 2.67
CA VAL A 111 -29.78 -10.11 3.29
C VAL A 111 -29.36 -8.78 2.70
N LEU A 112 -29.16 -7.78 3.55
CA LEU A 112 -28.66 -6.48 3.14
C LEU A 112 -27.15 -6.56 2.89
N LEU A 113 -26.72 -6.26 1.67
CA LEU A 113 -25.33 -6.01 1.34
C LEU A 113 -25.02 -4.53 1.59
N ASP A 114 -24.55 -4.24 2.81
CA ASP A 114 -24.42 -2.86 3.28
C ASP A 114 -23.26 -2.14 2.61
N GLY A 115 -23.56 -1.04 1.92
CA GLY A 115 -22.64 -0.01 1.41
C GLY A 115 -21.39 -0.45 0.64
N GLU A 116 -20.79 -1.57 0.99
CA GLU A 116 -19.51 -2.06 0.49
C GLU A 116 -19.60 -2.72 -0.87
N GLU A 117 -18.53 -2.63 -1.65
CA GLU A 117 -18.42 -3.27 -2.97
C GLU A 117 -18.29 -4.79 -2.86
N LEU A 118 -17.67 -5.29 -1.79
CA LEU A 118 -17.46 -6.70 -1.50
C LEU A 118 -18.07 -7.07 -0.16
N THR A 119 -18.92 -8.11 -0.17
CA THR A 119 -19.37 -8.79 1.05
C THR A 119 -18.83 -10.22 1.05
N ILE A 120 -18.23 -10.64 2.16
CA ILE A 120 -17.63 -11.97 2.31
C ILE A 120 -18.45 -12.76 3.32
N TYR A 121 -18.81 -13.99 2.94
CA TYR A 121 -19.34 -15.02 3.84
C TYR A 121 -18.31 -16.11 4.02
N GLU A 122 -18.01 -16.45 5.26
CA GLU A 122 -17.33 -17.69 5.61
C GLU A 122 -18.37 -18.81 5.65
N ILE A 123 -18.06 -19.91 5.00
CA ILE A 123 -18.91 -21.12 4.95
C ILE A 123 -18.16 -22.25 5.62
N LYS A 124 -18.76 -22.84 6.64
CA LYS A 124 -18.23 -24.03 7.29
C LYS A 124 -19.14 -25.21 7.01
N SER A 125 -18.58 -26.27 6.44
CA SER A 125 -19.24 -27.55 6.26
C SER A 125 -18.59 -28.61 7.13
N LYS A 126 -19.41 -29.36 7.87
CA LYS A 126 -18.96 -30.39 8.80
C LYS A 126 -19.51 -31.74 8.39
N ALA A 127 -18.61 -32.65 8.03
CA ALA A 127 -18.96 -33.97 7.56
C ALA A 127 -19.71 -34.81 8.60
N ALA A 128 -20.40 -35.85 8.16
CA ALA A 128 -21.17 -36.73 9.00
C ALA A 128 -20.35 -37.51 10.05
N ASP A 129 -19.05 -37.65 9.86
CA ASP A 129 -18.14 -38.22 10.86
C ASP A 129 -17.97 -37.26 12.09
N LEU A 130 -18.39 -36.00 11.94
CA LEU A 130 -18.33 -34.92 12.94
C LEU A 130 -16.92 -34.54 13.38
N GLU A 131 -15.90 -34.98 12.68
CA GLU A 131 -14.49 -34.62 12.94
C GLU A 131 -13.95 -33.64 11.89
N THR A 132 -14.35 -33.83 10.64
CA THR A 132 -13.88 -33.01 9.52
C THR A 132 -14.71 -31.74 9.38
N ILE A 133 -14.04 -30.58 9.34
CA ILE A 133 -14.65 -29.28 9.02
C ILE A 133 -13.87 -28.68 7.89
N LYS A 134 -14.58 -28.29 6.83
CA LYS A 134 -14.03 -27.55 5.71
C LYS A 134 -14.49 -26.10 5.76
N VAL A 135 -13.56 -25.18 5.52
CA VAL A 135 -13.83 -23.74 5.39
C VAL A 135 -13.80 -23.36 3.92
N SER A 136 -14.82 -22.66 3.47
CA SER A 136 -14.95 -22.09 2.13
C SER A 136 -15.45 -20.65 2.25
N TYR A 137 -15.37 -19.89 1.18
CA TYR A 137 -15.79 -18.48 1.19
C TYR A 137 -16.71 -18.17 0.02
N LEU A 138 -17.71 -17.33 0.26
CA LEU A 138 -18.55 -16.72 -0.77
C LEU A 138 -18.28 -15.24 -0.83
N TYR A 139 -17.74 -14.78 -1.96
CA TYR A 139 -17.46 -13.38 -2.25
C TYR A 139 -18.56 -12.82 -3.15
N ILE A 140 -19.29 -11.85 -2.66
CA ILE A 140 -20.36 -11.17 -3.40
C ILE A 140 -19.91 -9.75 -3.73
N TYR A 141 -19.62 -9.49 -4.99
CA TYR A 141 -19.24 -8.19 -5.50
C TYR A 141 -20.45 -7.46 -6.08
N LYS A 142 -20.59 -6.19 -5.75
CA LYS A 142 -21.47 -5.25 -6.45
C LYS A 142 -20.67 -4.55 -7.54
N LYS A 143 -21.14 -4.59 -8.79
CA LYS A 143 -20.50 -3.84 -9.87
C LYS A 143 -20.68 -2.33 -9.66
N SER A 144 -19.66 -1.56 -10.00
CA SER A 144 -19.59 -0.11 -9.82
C SER A 144 -19.27 0.58 -11.15
N ASP A 145 -19.75 1.81 -11.34
CA ASP A 145 -19.38 2.70 -12.43
C ASP A 145 -18.19 3.61 -12.04
N ASN A 146 -17.72 3.53 -10.81
CA ASN A 146 -16.59 4.30 -10.32
C ASN A 146 -15.29 3.85 -11.00
N ALA A 147 -14.69 4.72 -11.78
CA ALA A 147 -13.41 4.56 -12.45
C ALA A 147 -12.33 5.47 -11.85
N ASN A 148 -12.39 5.77 -10.56
CA ASN A 148 -11.42 6.65 -9.91
C ASN A 148 -10.10 5.92 -9.65
N LEU A 149 -9.01 6.67 -9.84
CA LEU A 149 -7.68 6.29 -9.38
C LEU A 149 -7.59 6.57 -7.88
N GLU A 150 -7.27 5.54 -7.09
CA GLU A 150 -7.06 5.66 -5.66
C GLU A 150 -5.64 6.11 -5.36
N THR A 151 -4.65 5.32 -5.82
CA THR A 151 -3.24 5.64 -5.66
C THR A 151 -2.45 5.39 -6.94
N PHE A 152 -1.37 6.15 -7.11
CA PHE A 152 -0.35 5.89 -8.11
C PHE A 152 1.02 6.08 -7.47
N THR A 153 1.83 5.03 -7.48
CA THR A 153 3.16 5.05 -6.88
C THR A 153 4.25 4.68 -7.87
N ALA A 154 5.45 5.13 -7.59
CA ALA A 154 6.66 4.70 -8.26
C ALA A 154 7.71 4.27 -7.23
N THR A 155 8.26 3.08 -7.41
CA THR A 155 9.30 2.52 -6.58
C THR A 155 10.61 2.42 -7.35
N TYR A 156 11.70 2.91 -6.78
CA TYR A 156 13.02 2.90 -7.39
C TYR A 156 14.10 2.62 -6.36
N ASN A 157 15.29 2.26 -6.82
CA ASN A 157 16.45 2.07 -5.96
C ASN A 157 17.29 3.36 -5.92
N ASP A 158 17.49 3.90 -4.72
CA ASP A 158 18.31 5.07 -4.44
C ASP A 158 19.53 4.65 -3.61
N GLY A 159 20.69 4.54 -4.26
CA GLY A 159 21.93 4.18 -3.58
C GLY A 159 21.92 2.83 -2.84
N GLY A 160 21.07 1.87 -3.26
CA GLY A 160 20.90 0.56 -2.62
C GLY A 160 19.70 0.51 -1.66
N THR A 161 18.96 1.60 -1.50
CA THR A 161 17.73 1.66 -0.71
C THR A 161 16.52 1.75 -1.65
N GLU A 162 15.54 0.87 -1.44
CA GLU A 162 14.27 0.95 -2.15
C GLU A 162 13.44 2.11 -1.60
N THR A 163 13.00 3.00 -2.49
CA THR A 163 12.24 4.19 -2.17
C THR A 163 10.96 4.22 -2.98
N THR A 164 9.82 4.38 -2.32
CA THR A 164 8.51 4.52 -2.96
C THR A 164 8.00 5.95 -2.79
N VAL A 165 7.55 6.54 -3.90
CA VAL A 165 6.95 7.88 -3.94
C VAL A 165 5.55 7.80 -4.54
N GLU A 166 4.62 8.55 -3.97
CA GLU A 166 3.24 8.62 -4.43
C GLU A 166 3.01 9.90 -5.25
N ALA A 167 2.22 9.80 -6.32
CA ALA A 167 1.82 10.96 -7.11
C ALA A 167 0.77 11.79 -6.36
N GLY A 168 1.12 13.01 -6.02
CA GLY A 168 0.22 13.99 -5.42
C GLY A 168 -0.54 14.80 -6.47
N LYS A 169 -1.65 15.45 -6.08
CA LYS A 169 -2.34 16.43 -6.94
C LYS A 169 -1.85 17.84 -6.66
N ASP A 170 -1.57 18.59 -7.72
CA ASP A 170 -1.28 20.02 -7.62
C ASP A 170 -2.56 20.83 -7.34
N ILE A 171 -2.43 22.16 -7.20
CA ILE A 171 -3.54 23.08 -6.94
C ILE A 171 -4.62 23.04 -8.04
N ASN A 172 -4.28 22.58 -9.25
CA ASN A 172 -5.19 22.43 -10.37
C ASN A 172 -5.77 21.02 -10.49
N GLY A 173 -5.49 20.13 -9.52
CA GLY A 173 -5.94 18.76 -9.49
C GLY A 173 -5.18 17.81 -10.43
N LYS A 174 -4.06 18.24 -11.02
CA LYS A 174 -3.22 17.42 -11.89
C LYS A 174 -2.26 16.58 -11.07
N TYR A 175 -2.14 15.30 -11.39
CA TYR A 175 -1.20 14.42 -10.72
C TYR A 175 0.24 14.77 -11.07
N GLN A 176 1.10 14.84 -10.06
CA GLN A 176 2.52 15.17 -10.12
C GLN A 176 3.31 14.07 -9.41
N LEU A 177 4.22 13.44 -10.13
CA LEU A 177 5.16 12.45 -9.60
C LEU A 177 6.56 13.05 -9.62
N TRP A 178 7.24 13.04 -8.47
CA TRP A 178 8.56 13.62 -8.31
C TRP A 178 9.60 12.52 -8.15
N ILE A 179 10.56 12.43 -9.07
CA ILE A 179 11.58 11.37 -9.09
C ILE A 179 12.96 11.99 -9.33
N PRO A 180 14.02 11.55 -8.64
CA PRO A 180 15.38 12.00 -8.88
C PRO A 180 15.80 11.86 -10.34
N SER A 181 16.61 12.81 -10.83
CA SER A 181 16.97 12.90 -12.26
C SER A 181 17.91 11.79 -12.75
N ASP A 182 18.61 11.13 -11.83
CA ASP A 182 19.52 10.01 -12.09
C ASP A 182 18.80 8.65 -12.14
N VAL A 183 17.57 8.54 -11.62
CA VAL A 183 16.76 7.33 -11.75
C VAL A 183 16.34 7.13 -13.18
N THR A 184 16.63 5.99 -13.77
CA THR A 184 16.32 5.66 -15.18
C THR A 184 15.15 4.71 -15.33
N THR A 185 14.92 3.87 -14.32
CA THR A 185 13.83 2.87 -14.30
C THR A 185 13.14 2.89 -12.94
N VAL A 186 11.84 2.62 -12.95
CA VAL A 186 10.99 2.54 -11.76
C VAL A 186 10.01 1.37 -11.89
N ASP A 187 9.53 0.86 -10.78
CA ASP A 187 8.34 0.03 -10.74
C ASP A 187 7.14 0.93 -10.47
N LEU A 188 6.15 0.88 -11.34
CA LEU A 188 4.92 1.66 -11.21
C LEU A 188 3.81 0.80 -10.66
N GLU A 189 3.00 1.35 -9.77
CA GLU A 189 1.78 0.72 -9.33
C GLU A 189 0.62 1.71 -9.37
N ALA A 190 -0.48 1.29 -9.97
CA ALA A 190 -1.75 2.03 -9.99
C ALA A 190 -2.85 1.19 -9.37
N ILE A 191 -3.59 1.76 -8.44
CA ILE A 191 -4.71 1.12 -7.75
C ILE A 191 -5.99 1.90 -8.04
N ALA A 192 -7.01 1.19 -8.53
CA ALA A 192 -8.34 1.77 -8.72
C ALA A 192 -9.14 1.72 -7.41
N SER A 193 -10.03 2.69 -7.21
CA SER A 193 -10.90 2.77 -6.03
C SER A 193 -11.93 1.64 -5.95
N THR A 194 -12.07 0.82 -6.99
CA THR A 194 -13.04 -0.28 -7.03
C THR A 194 -12.36 -1.61 -7.36
N LEU A 195 -12.76 -2.66 -6.65
CA LEU A 195 -12.12 -3.98 -6.68
C LEU A 195 -12.29 -4.73 -8.03
N LEU A 196 -13.33 -4.40 -8.79
CA LEU A 196 -13.64 -5.03 -10.09
C LEU A 196 -13.20 -4.17 -11.29
N ALA A 197 -12.44 -3.12 -11.07
CA ALA A 197 -11.92 -2.30 -12.16
C ALA A 197 -10.77 -3.00 -12.89
N GLU A 198 -10.61 -2.67 -14.17
CA GLU A 198 -9.42 -2.97 -14.97
C GLU A 198 -8.53 -1.73 -14.97
N VAL A 199 -7.23 -1.91 -14.75
CA VAL A 199 -6.26 -0.80 -14.71
C VAL A 199 -5.22 -1.00 -15.78
N GLN A 200 -4.96 0.05 -16.57
CA GLN A 200 -3.92 0.10 -17.57
C GLN A 200 -2.93 1.24 -17.26
N ILE A 201 -1.64 0.95 -17.33
CA ILE A 201 -0.55 1.93 -17.24
C ILE A 201 0.16 1.93 -18.59
N ASP A 202 0.06 3.03 -19.37
CA ASP A 202 0.51 3.12 -20.76
C ASP A 202 0.00 1.91 -21.58
N ASP A 203 0.87 0.94 -21.93
CA ASP A 203 0.57 -0.27 -22.70
C ASP A 203 0.41 -1.54 -21.85
N ASN A 204 0.65 -1.46 -20.54
CA ASN A 204 0.49 -2.58 -19.60
C ASN A 204 -0.91 -2.60 -18.99
N THR A 205 -1.66 -3.67 -19.24
CA THR A 205 -3.04 -3.83 -18.77
C THR A 205 -3.17 -4.96 -17.75
N SER A 206 -3.90 -4.71 -16.67
CA SER A 206 -4.30 -5.71 -15.69
C SER A 206 -5.83 -5.79 -15.61
N SER A 207 -6.35 -7.02 -15.50
CA SER A 207 -7.76 -7.27 -15.21
C SER A 207 -8.11 -7.15 -13.71
N LEU A 208 -7.16 -6.75 -12.89
CA LEU A 208 -7.31 -6.53 -11.46
C LEU A 208 -7.39 -5.03 -11.17
N HIS A 209 -7.94 -4.68 -10.01
CA HIS A 209 -8.04 -3.28 -9.55
C HIS A 209 -6.68 -2.63 -9.29
N ASN A 210 -5.60 -3.40 -9.28
CA ASN A 210 -4.23 -2.94 -9.23
C ASN A 210 -3.46 -3.39 -10.47
N ASN A 211 -2.54 -2.56 -10.93
CA ASN A 211 -1.61 -2.87 -12.01
C ASN A 211 -0.19 -2.49 -11.57
N VAL A 212 0.73 -3.43 -11.70
CA VAL A 212 2.15 -3.23 -11.44
C VAL A 212 2.93 -3.37 -12.75
N TYR A 213 3.57 -2.28 -13.17
CA TYR A 213 4.44 -2.24 -14.35
C TYR A 213 5.90 -2.21 -13.89
N LYS A 214 6.54 -3.38 -13.90
CA LYS A 214 7.93 -3.55 -13.46
C LYS A 214 8.93 -3.00 -14.47
N ASN A 215 10.02 -2.41 -13.96
CA ASN A 215 11.14 -1.89 -14.74
C ASN A 215 10.71 -0.89 -15.84
N PHE A 216 9.73 -0.04 -15.55
CA PHE A 216 9.30 1.01 -16.47
C PHE A 216 10.43 2.01 -16.71
N THR A 217 10.79 2.23 -17.98
CA THR A 217 11.81 3.22 -18.36
C THR A 217 11.24 4.62 -18.32
N ILE A 218 11.72 5.42 -17.37
CA ILE A 218 11.24 6.79 -17.13
C ILE A 218 12.05 7.85 -17.90
N THR A 219 13.22 7.48 -18.42
CA THR A 219 14.11 8.40 -19.16
C THR A 219 13.40 8.94 -20.41
N GLY A 220 13.38 10.25 -20.56
CA GLY A 220 12.73 10.94 -21.68
C GLY A 220 11.19 10.97 -21.62
N LYS A 221 10.60 10.42 -20.57
CA LYS A 221 9.16 10.50 -20.33
C LYS A 221 8.83 11.73 -19.46
N ASN A 222 7.82 12.49 -19.91
CA ASN A 222 7.28 13.63 -19.15
C ASN A 222 5.92 13.29 -18.52
N THR A 223 5.28 12.21 -18.97
CA THR A 223 3.97 11.80 -18.50
C THR A 223 3.81 10.29 -18.60
N ILE A 224 2.97 9.75 -17.71
CA ILE A 224 2.46 8.38 -17.74
C ILE A 224 0.94 8.49 -17.84
N ASN A 225 0.32 7.67 -18.70
CA ASN A 225 -1.13 7.61 -18.81
C ASN A 225 -1.64 6.40 -18.03
N VAL A 226 -2.64 6.64 -17.21
CA VAL A 226 -3.34 5.58 -16.49
C VAL A 226 -4.80 5.60 -16.93
N MET A 227 -5.29 4.48 -17.44
CA MET A 227 -6.69 4.30 -17.77
C MET A 227 -7.32 3.32 -16.80
N ILE A 228 -8.45 3.70 -16.25
CA ILE A 228 -9.25 2.84 -15.38
C ILE A 228 -10.58 2.59 -16.06
N LYS A 229 -10.95 1.31 -16.15
CA LYS A 229 -12.24 0.88 -16.65
C LYS A 229 -13.00 0.18 -15.55
N SER A 230 -14.10 0.76 -15.12
CA SER A 230 -14.97 0.19 -14.09
C SER A 230 -15.69 -1.07 -14.57
N SER A 231 -16.23 -1.84 -13.63
CA SER A 231 -17.00 -3.06 -13.96
C SER A 231 -18.32 -2.80 -14.69
N LEU A 232 -18.82 -1.57 -14.70
CA LEU A 232 -19.95 -1.14 -15.52
C LEU A 232 -19.52 -0.43 -16.82
N ASN A 233 -18.23 -0.61 -17.23
CA ASN A 233 -17.63 -0.08 -18.46
C ASN A 233 -17.48 1.46 -18.53
N THR A 234 -17.59 2.17 -17.41
CA THR A 234 -17.17 3.57 -17.36
C THR A 234 -15.64 3.63 -17.41
N THR A 235 -15.09 4.51 -18.23
CA THR A 235 -13.65 4.71 -18.36
C THR A 235 -13.24 6.10 -17.89
N ALA A 236 -12.11 6.19 -17.20
CA ALA A 236 -11.46 7.44 -16.84
C ALA A 236 -9.97 7.37 -17.18
N GLU A 237 -9.46 8.47 -17.70
CA GLU A 237 -8.03 8.62 -18.04
C GLU A 237 -7.38 9.61 -17.08
N TYR A 238 -6.24 9.20 -16.54
CA TYR A 238 -5.41 9.99 -15.64
C TYR A 238 -4.03 10.20 -16.26
N LYS A 239 -3.61 11.46 -16.29
CA LYS A 239 -2.30 11.84 -16.76
C LYS A 239 -1.41 12.20 -15.58
N ILE A 240 -0.37 11.41 -15.37
CA ILE A 240 0.60 11.61 -14.29
C ILE A 240 1.78 12.36 -14.88
N ASN A 241 2.00 13.60 -14.47
CA ASN A 241 3.15 14.38 -14.88
C ASN A 241 4.39 13.96 -14.12
N ILE A 242 5.48 13.71 -14.82
CA ILE A 242 6.75 13.31 -14.23
C ILE A 242 7.61 14.55 -14.07
N ASN A 243 8.01 14.84 -12.85
CA ASN A 243 8.94 15.91 -12.50
C ASN A 243 10.27 15.30 -12.09
N ARG A 244 11.34 15.71 -12.78
CA ARG A 244 12.69 15.20 -12.54
C ARG A 244 13.39 16.10 -11.53
N LEU A 245 13.68 15.58 -10.35
CA LEU A 245 14.41 16.30 -9.31
C LEU A 245 15.91 16.18 -9.55
N ASN A 246 16.55 17.27 -9.85
CA ASN A 246 18.00 17.36 -9.84
C ASN A 246 18.43 18.03 -8.54
N LEU A 247 18.88 17.22 -7.58
CA LEU A 247 19.34 17.71 -6.26
C LEU A 247 20.80 18.17 -6.29
N ASP A 248 21.49 18.06 -7.43
CA ASP A 248 22.86 18.52 -7.56
C ASP A 248 22.97 20.02 -7.38
N LEU A 249 24.08 20.43 -6.84
CA LEU A 249 24.48 21.83 -6.82
C LEU A 249 25.24 22.16 -8.12
N GLU A 250 24.87 23.23 -8.78
CA GLU A 250 25.59 23.72 -9.97
C GLU A 250 26.89 24.40 -9.52
N ALA A 251 26.83 25.16 -8.45
CA ALA A 251 27.99 25.84 -7.93
C ALA A 251 27.88 26.08 -6.41
N VAL A 252 29.00 25.95 -5.76
CA VAL A 252 29.21 26.38 -4.37
C VAL A 252 30.40 27.32 -4.35
N GLN A 253 30.24 28.50 -3.75
CA GLN A 253 31.28 29.50 -3.65
C GLN A 253 31.36 29.99 -2.21
N ALA A 254 32.53 30.39 -1.79
CA ALA A 254 32.72 31.11 -0.54
C ALA A 254 33.81 32.20 -0.66
N GLY A 255 33.72 33.18 0.18
CA GLY A 255 34.68 34.27 0.22
C GLY A 255 34.64 35.02 1.55
N PRO A 256 35.59 35.95 1.79
CA PRO A 256 35.64 36.71 3.03
C PRO A 256 34.45 37.67 3.14
N TYR A 257 33.92 37.81 4.36
CA TYR A 257 32.79 38.68 4.64
C TYR A 257 33.09 40.17 4.39
N SER A 258 34.33 40.57 4.58
CA SER A 258 34.80 41.96 4.44
C SER A 258 34.85 42.50 3.00
N GLY A 259 34.35 41.73 2.05
CA GLY A 259 34.33 42.13 0.64
C GLY A 259 35.57 41.62 -0.12
N GLY A 260 35.39 40.59 -0.85
CA GLY A 260 36.38 39.98 -1.72
C GLY A 260 35.66 39.14 -2.78
N ASN A 261 36.42 38.60 -3.72
CA ASN A 261 35.85 37.70 -4.71
C ASN A 261 35.49 36.34 -4.07
N LEU A 262 34.33 35.84 -4.40
CA LEU A 262 33.96 34.46 -4.03
C LEU A 262 34.82 33.46 -4.83
N SER A 263 35.34 32.47 -4.14
CA SER A 263 36.11 31.38 -4.73
C SER A 263 35.19 30.15 -4.88
N ASN A 264 35.33 29.43 -6.00
CA ASN A 264 34.60 28.20 -6.22
C ASN A 264 35.07 27.11 -5.25
N ALA A 265 34.12 26.43 -4.64
CA ALA A 265 34.39 25.23 -3.88
C ALA A 265 34.67 24.04 -4.80
N LEU A 266 35.58 23.19 -4.39
CA LEU A 266 35.84 21.92 -5.07
C LEU A 266 35.23 20.78 -4.26
N TRP A 267 34.60 19.84 -4.95
CA TRP A 267 34.09 18.65 -4.30
C TRP A 267 35.26 17.76 -3.84
N ASP A 268 35.30 17.46 -2.56
CA ASP A 268 36.25 16.51 -1.96
C ASP A 268 35.50 15.24 -1.59
N SER A 269 35.72 14.19 -2.38
CA SER A 269 35.04 12.89 -2.18
C SER A 269 35.48 12.18 -0.91
N THR A 270 36.68 12.50 -0.38
CA THR A 270 37.18 11.89 0.87
C THR A 270 36.42 12.44 2.07
N ARG A 271 36.05 13.72 2.00
CA ARG A 271 35.30 14.43 3.05
C ARG A 271 33.79 14.42 2.81
N ASN A 272 33.36 13.97 1.62
CA ASN A 272 31.99 14.11 1.15
C ASN A 272 31.46 15.54 1.28
N ALA A 273 32.25 16.51 0.82
CA ALA A 273 32.00 17.92 1.05
C ALA A 273 32.58 18.83 -0.04
N TYR A 274 31.97 20.00 -0.19
CA TYR A 274 32.58 21.09 -0.94
C TYR A 274 33.60 21.83 -0.07
N VAL A 275 34.80 21.98 -0.54
CA VAL A 275 35.91 22.64 0.19
C VAL A 275 36.32 23.89 -0.54
N VAL A 276 36.37 24.99 0.16
CA VAL A 276 36.97 26.24 -0.29
C VAL A 276 38.18 26.59 0.61
N ARG A 277 39.28 26.93 0.00
CA ARG A 277 40.44 27.50 0.72
C ARG A 277 40.41 28.98 0.56
N LEU A 278 40.25 29.67 1.68
CA LEU A 278 40.31 31.14 1.76
C LEU A 278 41.71 31.58 2.15
N ASP A 279 42.12 32.75 1.67
CA ASP A 279 43.37 33.33 2.09
C ASP A 279 43.31 33.66 3.59
N PRO A 280 44.44 33.64 4.28
CA PRO A 280 44.50 33.97 5.71
C PRO A 280 43.91 35.37 5.95
N GLN A 281 42.95 35.43 6.87
CA GLN A 281 42.39 36.72 7.32
C GLN A 281 43.29 37.31 8.38
N THR A 282 43.41 38.63 8.38
CA THR A 282 44.23 39.37 9.34
C THR A 282 43.50 39.64 10.65
N ASP A 283 42.19 39.35 10.72
CA ASP A 283 41.35 39.65 11.88
C ASP A 283 41.15 38.43 12.75
N ASP A 284 40.98 38.66 14.07
CA ASP A 284 40.82 37.59 15.08
C ASP A 284 39.55 36.76 14.95
N LEU A 285 38.58 37.15 14.13
CA LEU A 285 37.34 36.46 13.85
C LEU A 285 37.11 36.35 12.34
N PRO A 286 37.70 35.35 11.71
CA PRO A 286 37.48 35.14 10.29
C PRO A 286 36.01 34.81 10.02
N SER A 287 35.40 35.58 9.14
CA SER A 287 34.04 35.37 8.69
C SER A 287 34.00 35.21 7.16
N ALA A 288 33.13 34.37 6.71
CA ALA A 288 32.97 34.08 5.30
C ALA A 288 31.51 34.20 4.87
N ILE A 289 31.33 34.36 3.60
CA ILE A 289 30.05 34.24 2.93
C ILE A 289 30.07 32.96 2.08
N ALA A 290 29.06 32.13 2.20
CA ALA A 290 28.82 31.04 1.27
C ALA A 290 27.70 31.41 0.31
N SER A 291 27.87 31.01 -0.94
CA SER A 291 26.88 31.20 -2.00
C SER A 291 26.68 29.87 -2.72
N VAL A 292 25.45 29.46 -2.87
CA VAL A 292 25.09 28.15 -3.41
C VAL A 292 24.07 28.32 -4.53
N LEU A 293 24.26 27.57 -5.62
CA LEU A 293 23.36 27.54 -6.74
C LEU A 293 22.93 26.09 -6.99
N ALA A 294 21.64 25.83 -7.01
CA ALA A 294 21.12 24.54 -7.44
C ALA A 294 21.17 24.41 -8.96
N LYS A 295 21.42 23.19 -9.45
CA LYS A 295 21.41 22.89 -10.87
C LYS A 295 20.00 22.98 -11.47
N ASP A 296 18.97 22.69 -10.66
CA ASP A 296 17.59 22.91 -11.03
C ASP A 296 17.04 24.17 -10.33
N ALA A 297 16.55 25.13 -11.12
CA ALA A 297 16.02 26.38 -10.62
C ALA A 297 14.74 26.22 -9.78
N ASN A 298 14.08 25.07 -9.85
CA ASN A 298 12.90 24.76 -9.05
C ASN A 298 13.24 24.16 -7.68
N ASN A 299 14.50 23.85 -7.42
CA ASN A 299 14.92 23.28 -6.15
C ASN A 299 14.96 24.35 -5.05
N TYR A 300 14.61 23.91 -3.86
CA TYR A 300 14.79 24.70 -2.65
C TYR A 300 16.14 24.38 -2.01
N ILE A 301 16.89 25.42 -1.68
CA ILE A 301 18.16 25.26 -0.96
C ILE A 301 17.99 25.82 0.45
N ARG A 302 18.43 25.04 1.41
CA ARG A 302 18.56 25.48 2.79
C ARG A 302 20.03 25.42 3.18
N ILE A 303 20.57 26.55 3.57
CA ILE A 303 21.91 26.64 4.14
C ILE A 303 21.74 26.77 5.65
N GLY A 304 22.32 25.84 6.39
CA GLY A 304 22.32 25.83 7.84
C GLY A 304 23.72 25.60 8.38
N HIS A 305 23.91 25.80 9.66
CA HIS A 305 25.15 25.43 10.33
C HIS A 305 24.94 24.23 11.24
N LEU A 306 26.04 23.54 11.54
CA LEU A 306 26.05 22.46 12.50
C LEU A 306 26.01 23.04 13.92
N THR A 307 24.95 22.75 14.65
CA THR A 307 24.85 23.05 16.07
C THR A 307 25.17 21.80 16.88
N ARG A 308 26.03 21.93 17.87
CA ARG A 308 26.29 20.79 18.76
C ARG A 308 25.01 20.45 19.52
N PRO A 309 24.56 19.20 19.49
CA PRO A 309 23.37 18.78 20.24
C PRO A 309 23.53 19.05 21.73
N GLU A 310 22.46 19.51 22.37
CA GLU A 310 22.43 19.66 23.82
C GLU A 310 22.02 18.36 24.50
N LYS A 311 22.74 18.02 25.57
CA LYS A 311 22.43 16.81 26.34
C LYS A 311 21.06 16.94 26.99
N PRO A 312 20.13 16.00 26.77
CA PRO A 312 18.83 16.06 27.39
C PRO A 312 18.95 16.01 28.92
N THR A 313 18.05 16.70 29.59
CA THR A 313 17.89 16.65 31.05
C THR A 313 16.68 15.81 31.37
N GLN A 314 16.74 14.98 32.42
CA GLN A 314 15.64 14.06 32.74
C GLN A 314 14.33 14.82 33.06
N GLY A 315 14.40 15.92 33.81
CA GLY A 315 13.22 16.73 34.12
C GLY A 315 12.01 15.93 34.57
N SER A 316 10.89 16.05 33.82
CA SER A 316 9.65 15.31 34.06
C SER A 316 9.54 14.02 33.22
N MET A 317 10.58 13.59 32.53
CA MET A 317 10.58 12.38 31.72
C MET A 317 10.61 11.12 32.61
N THR A 318 9.96 10.06 32.16
CA THR A 318 10.16 8.72 32.76
C THR A 318 11.57 8.22 32.44
N ASP A 319 12.05 7.24 33.19
CA ASP A 319 13.38 6.63 32.96
C ASP A 319 13.52 6.09 31.53
N GLU A 320 12.46 5.51 30.98
CA GLU A 320 12.41 4.99 29.61
C GLU A 320 12.48 6.11 28.56
N GLN A 321 11.75 7.21 28.78
CA GLN A 321 11.77 8.39 27.90
C GLN A 321 13.14 9.07 27.93
N TYR A 322 13.75 9.17 29.11
CA TYR A 322 15.07 9.74 29.24
C TYR A 322 16.15 8.87 28.60
N ALA A 323 16.07 7.54 28.75
CA ALA A 323 16.98 6.62 28.08
C ALA A 323 16.88 6.72 26.54
N ALA A 324 15.67 6.84 26.00
CA ALA A 324 15.45 7.02 24.57
C ALA A 324 16.02 8.40 24.08
N ALA A 325 15.81 9.45 24.84
CA ALA A 325 16.36 10.78 24.53
C ALA A 325 17.89 10.81 24.59
N LEU A 326 18.51 10.08 25.54
CA LEU A 326 19.96 9.91 25.62
C LEU A 326 20.52 9.15 24.41
N ALA A 327 19.89 8.05 24.00
CA ALA A 327 20.31 7.28 22.84
C ALA A 327 20.23 8.11 21.54
N GLN A 328 19.20 8.94 21.40
CA GLN A 328 19.07 9.87 20.28
C GLN A 328 20.17 10.95 20.32
N TYR A 329 20.41 11.55 21.48
CA TYR A 329 21.49 12.51 21.69
C TYR A 329 22.86 11.95 21.35
N GLU A 330 23.17 10.72 21.79
CA GLU A 330 24.45 10.06 21.48
C GLU A 330 24.64 9.87 19.96
N LYS A 331 23.57 9.50 19.26
CA LYS A 331 23.56 9.39 17.79
C LYS A 331 23.78 10.74 17.12
N GLU A 332 23.14 11.79 17.60
CA GLU A 332 23.28 13.15 17.06
C GLU A 332 24.68 13.72 17.36
N VAL A 333 25.23 13.45 18.53
CA VAL A 333 26.61 13.85 18.89
C VAL A 333 27.62 13.14 18.01
N ALA A 334 27.45 11.84 17.76
CA ALA A 334 28.35 11.10 16.86
C ALA A 334 28.30 11.65 15.42
N ALA A 335 27.11 12.01 14.94
CA ALA A 335 26.95 12.65 13.64
C ALA A 335 27.57 14.03 13.60
N TYR A 336 27.39 14.86 14.67
CA TYR A 336 28.02 16.15 14.81
C TYR A 336 29.55 16.03 14.86
N GLU A 337 30.10 15.13 15.68
CA GLU A 337 31.56 14.93 15.79
C GLU A 337 32.18 14.43 14.48
N THR A 338 31.47 13.57 13.75
CA THR A 338 31.88 13.14 12.41
C THR A 338 31.92 14.31 11.43
N ALA A 339 30.90 15.15 11.45
CA ALA A 339 30.83 16.34 10.62
C ALA A 339 31.84 17.43 11.07
N ALA A 340 32.03 17.62 12.38
CA ALA A 340 32.97 18.57 12.96
C ALA A 340 34.43 18.16 12.77
N ALA A 341 34.76 16.86 12.75
CA ALA A 341 36.09 16.34 12.43
C ALA A 341 36.52 16.71 10.99
N ASN A 342 35.56 17.06 10.15
CA ASN A 342 35.79 17.54 8.79
C ASN A 342 35.87 19.07 8.66
N ASP A 343 36.11 19.78 9.74
CA ASP A 343 36.33 21.26 9.80
C ASP A 343 35.09 22.12 9.44
N TYR A 344 33.87 21.67 9.77
CA TYR A 344 32.67 22.46 9.56
C TYR A 344 32.16 23.10 10.84
N SER A 345 32.38 24.40 10.99
CA SER A 345 31.60 25.21 11.92
C SER A 345 31.12 26.48 11.21
N ALA A 346 29.85 26.51 10.85
CA ALA A 346 29.20 27.73 10.39
C ALA A 346 28.19 28.19 11.42
N THR A 347 28.24 29.46 11.82
CA THR A 347 27.26 30.07 12.69
C THR A 347 26.19 30.75 11.88
N ASP A 348 24.93 30.40 12.18
CA ASP A 348 23.71 31.11 11.83
C ASP A 348 23.45 31.54 10.39
N ALA A 349 22.95 30.63 9.57
CA ALA A 349 22.00 31.07 8.58
C ALA A 349 21.15 29.90 8.09
N SER A 350 19.89 29.82 8.44
CA SER A 350 18.93 29.04 7.71
C SER A 350 18.24 29.94 6.68
N VAL A 351 18.54 29.74 5.41
CA VAL A 351 17.81 30.41 4.33
C VAL A 351 17.15 29.33 3.49
N VAL A 352 15.84 29.38 3.37
CA VAL A 352 15.06 28.53 2.48
C VAL A 352 14.70 29.32 1.25
N TRP A 353 14.88 28.73 0.03
CA TRP A 353 14.51 29.43 -1.15
C TRP A 353 14.30 28.62 -2.45
N ASP A 354 13.89 29.30 -3.50
CA ASP A 354 13.21 28.94 -4.72
C ASP A 354 14.07 29.15 -6.00
N GLY A 355 15.30 28.76 -5.98
CA GLY A 355 16.20 28.85 -7.15
C GLY A 355 17.03 30.16 -7.20
N GLY A 356 18.05 30.15 -8.06
CA GLY A 356 19.02 31.21 -8.19
C GLY A 356 20.13 31.16 -7.13
N TRP A 357 21.09 32.11 -7.23
CA TRP A 357 22.16 32.21 -6.27
C TRP A 357 21.66 32.71 -4.90
N ARG A 358 22.14 32.06 -3.85
CA ARG A 358 21.92 32.52 -2.48
C ARG A 358 23.21 32.68 -1.71
N GLN A 359 23.12 33.62 -0.81
CA GLN A 359 24.27 34.07 -0.08
C GLN A 359 23.91 34.17 1.39
N THR A 360 24.71 33.57 2.23
CA THR A 360 24.62 33.76 3.66
C THR A 360 25.23 35.09 4.02
N SER A 361 24.66 35.82 4.99
CA SER A 361 25.14 37.13 5.40
C SER A 361 26.38 37.05 6.26
N ASN A 362 26.60 35.95 6.98
CA ASN A 362 27.77 35.74 7.83
C ASN A 362 27.96 34.29 8.22
N LEU A 363 29.12 33.73 7.97
CA LEU A 363 29.55 32.44 8.45
C LEU A 363 30.83 32.62 9.27
N SER A 364 30.85 32.15 10.51
CA SER A 364 32.08 32.08 11.30
C SER A 364 32.68 30.68 11.17
N TYR A 365 33.98 30.60 11.02
CA TYR A 365 34.72 29.35 11.00
C TYR A 365 35.93 29.42 11.91
N LYS A 366 36.40 28.30 12.41
CA LYS A 366 37.60 28.18 13.24
C LYS A 366 38.83 28.03 12.38
#